data_d27285771aa43daa8580470c84dbd941
#
_entry.id   d27285771aa43daa8580470c84dbd941
#
_cell.length_a   1.000
_cell.length_b   1.000
_cell.length_c   1.000
_cell.angle_alpha   90.00
_cell.angle_beta   90.00
_cell.angle_gamma   90.00
#
_symmetry.space_group_name_H-M   'P 1'
#
loop_
_entity.id
_entity.type
_entity.pdbx_description
1 polymer ?
#
loop_
_entity_poly.entity_id
_entity_poly.type
_entity_poly.pdbx_seq_one_letter_code
_entity_poly.pdbx_strand_id
1 'polypeptide(L)'
;MDAREELLREFIKNNSISENDMQLIETDASFRKYYRINKNNVLIMDAPNERGESVKSFQIIDKILSEMGISVPVIHCIDEKNGFILLEDLGDQVFSRILNSDNEYELYKNAIAVLAHIYLESIKKKFDSKNIHYYSIDTLIEETSLFYEWFLEKHCKISLANEEKIEYQEILKKIFYEINFTSSSLVLRDYHVDNLILLKNRKGINQVGVIDFQDALIGSNAYDLVSLIEDVRRPITTTLKEKLIEEYTDLTGYDLRRLLQEMRYFSIQRNLKIIGIFSRLKYRDGKPQYMELINNAWNFIY
;
A
#
# COMPACT_ATOMS: atom_id res chain seq x y z
N MET A 1 17.52 14.48 -26.76
CA MET A 1 16.17 14.26 -26.24
C MET A 1 16.17 12.88 -25.59
N ASP A 2 15.61 12.72 -24.43
CA ASP A 2 15.55 11.41 -23.76
C ASP A 2 14.58 10.51 -24.53
N ALA A 3 14.99 9.28 -24.86
CA ALA A 3 14.16 8.33 -25.59
C ALA A 3 12.81 8.08 -24.88
N ARG A 4 12.78 8.20 -23.55
CA ARG A 4 11.55 8.07 -22.75
C ARG A 4 10.59 9.22 -23.01
N GLU A 5 11.09 10.43 -23.18
CA GLU A 5 10.27 11.61 -23.51
C GLU A 5 9.63 11.48 -24.91
N GLU A 6 10.32 10.89 -25.87
CA GLU A 6 9.76 10.65 -27.22
C GLU A 6 8.60 9.66 -27.17
N LEU A 7 8.72 8.56 -26.41
CA LEU A 7 7.65 7.59 -26.21
C LEU A 7 6.44 8.21 -25.50
N LEU A 8 6.66 9.05 -24.49
CA LEU A 8 5.60 9.77 -23.81
C LEU A 8 4.84 10.71 -24.76
N ARG A 9 5.56 11.45 -25.60
CA ARG A 9 4.95 12.32 -26.63
C ARG A 9 4.11 11.54 -27.63
N GLU A 10 4.59 10.38 -28.07
CA GLU A 10 3.82 9.50 -28.95
C GLU A 10 2.53 9.02 -28.27
N PHE A 11 2.62 8.59 -27.00
CA PHE A 11 1.45 8.17 -26.23
C PHE A 11 0.42 9.30 -26.07
N ILE A 12 0.89 10.52 -25.74
CA ILE A 12 0.06 11.72 -25.61
C ILE A 12 -0.66 12.03 -26.92
N LYS A 13 0.07 12.05 -28.03
CA LYS A 13 -0.47 12.31 -29.37
C LYS A 13 -1.53 11.29 -29.77
N ASN A 14 -1.27 9.99 -29.52
CA ASN A 14 -2.20 8.91 -29.82
C ASN A 14 -3.51 9.00 -29.03
N ASN A 15 -3.48 9.62 -27.83
CA ASN A 15 -4.64 9.85 -26.97
C ASN A 15 -5.24 11.26 -27.12
N SER A 16 -4.83 12.05 -28.13
CA SER A 16 -5.33 13.41 -28.41
C SER A 16 -5.17 14.37 -27.24
N ILE A 17 -4.10 14.22 -26.44
CA ILE A 17 -3.76 15.06 -25.30
C ILE A 17 -2.75 16.13 -25.76
N SER A 18 -2.90 17.35 -25.26
CA SER A 18 -1.94 18.45 -25.50
C SER A 18 -0.84 18.44 -24.46
N GLU A 19 0.43 18.51 -24.88
CA GLU A 19 1.58 18.65 -23.96
C GLU A 19 1.46 19.87 -23.04
N ASN A 20 0.84 20.96 -23.52
CA ASN A 20 0.68 22.20 -22.77
C ASN A 20 -0.30 22.07 -21.56
N ASP A 21 -1.09 21.00 -21.52
CA ASP A 21 -2.06 20.74 -20.46
C ASP A 21 -1.52 19.81 -19.38
N MET A 22 -0.26 19.33 -19.53
CA MET A 22 0.39 18.40 -18.63
C MET A 22 1.10 19.10 -17.47
N GLN A 23 0.88 18.59 -16.26
CA GLN A 23 1.59 18.97 -15.05
C GLN A 23 2.18 17.72 -14.39
N LEU A 24 3.50 17.71 -14.18
CA LEU A 24 4.14 16.63 -13.42
C LEU A 24 3.69 16.69 -11.96
N ILE A 25 3.25 15.55 -11.43
CA ILE A 25 2.99 15.37 -10.00
C ILE A 25 4.24 14.80 -9.37
N GLU A 26 4.75 15.47 -8.34
CA GLU A 26 5.89 14.97 -7.57
C GLU A 26 5.49 13.71 -6.81
N THR A 27 6.27 12.64 -6.98
CA THR A 27 6.11 11.36 -6.28
C THR A 27 7.32 11.13 -5.38
N ASP A 28 7.10 10.62 -4.17
CA ASP A 28 8.15 10.62 -3.16
C ASP A 28 9.08 9.39 -3.21
N ALA A 29 8.63 8.20 -3.52
CA ALA A 29 9.43 6.99 -3.35
C ALA A 29 9.36 5.97 -4.51
N SER A 30 8.75 6.32 -5.64
CA SER A 30 8.55 5.43 -6.79
C SER A 30 9.37 5.87 -8.00
N PHE A 31 9.71 4.92 -8.87
CA PHE A 31 10.23 5.21 -10.21
C PHE A 31 9.14 5.63 -11.19
N ARG A 32 7.86 5.51 -10.81
CA ARG A 32 6.72 5.96 -11.59
C ARG A 32 6.65 7.48 -11.55
N LYS A 33 6.29 8.05 -12.72
CA LYS A 33 5.95 9.47 -12.81
C LYS A 33 4.48 9.60 -13.16
N TYR A 34 3.84 10.62 -12.61
CA TYR A 34 2.46 10.91 -12.90
C TYR A 34 2.33 12.31 -13.48
N TYR A 35 1.56 12.43 -14.57
CA TYR A 35 1.30 13.70 -15.23
C TYR A 35 -0.20 13.96 -15.20
N ARG A 36 -0.63 15.04 -14.57
CA ARG A 36 -2.02 15.47 -14.54
C ARG A 36 -2.38 16.24 -15.80
N ILE A 37 -3.53 15.93 -16.38
CA ILE A 37 -4.08 16.62 -17.55
C ILE A 37 -5.28 17.43 -17.07
N ASN A 38 -5.06 18.70 -16.75
CA ASN A 38 -6.02 19.54 -16.04
C ASN A 38 -7.40 19.69 -16.74
N LYS A 39 -7.45 19.60 -18.06
CA LYS A 39 -8.72 19.80 -18.80
C LYS A 39 -9.64 18.57 -18.80
N ASN A 40 -9.09 17.37 -18.62
CA ASN A 40 -9.83 16.13 -18.88
C ASN A 40 -10.06 15.30 -17.63
N ASN A 41 -9.62 15.74 -16.44
CA ASN A 41 -9.62 14.97 -15.19
C ASN A 41 -8.99 13.58 -15.35
N VAL A 42 -7.84 13.51 -16.03
CA VAL A 42 -7.11 12.28 -16.24
C VAL A 42 -5.64 12.44 -15.82
N LEU A 43 -5.02 11.32 -15.48
CA LEU A 43 -3.60 11.19 -15.19
C LEU A 43 -2.95 10.28 -16.22
N ILE A 44 -1.70 10.59 -16.60
CA ILE A 44 -0.83 9.65 -17.27
C ILE A 44 0.12 9.08 -16.22
N MET A 45 0.11 7.77 -16.05
CA MET A 45 1.14 7.05 -15.31
C MET A 45 2.23 6.60 -16.27
N ASP A 46 3.46 7.00 -16.00
CA ASP A 46 4.67 6.58 -16.66
C ASP A 46 5.41 5.58 -15.76
N ALA A 47 5.35 4.29 -16.08
CA ALA A 47 5.92 3.18 -15.33
C ALA A 47 6.93 2.42 -16.22
N PRO A 48 8.21 2.82 -16.23
CA PRO A 48 9.21 2.21 -17.10
C PRO A 48 9.45 0.73 -16.77
N ASN A 49 9.19 -0.16 -17.73
CA ASN A 49 9.37 -1.61 -17.57
C ASN A 49 10.81 -2.00 -17.18
N GLU A 50 11.81 -1.25 -17.67
CA GLU A 50 13.24 -1.48 -17.40
C GLU A 50 13.62 -1.27 -15.94
N ARG A 51 12.76 -0.61 -15.17
CA ARG A 51 12.94 -0.37 -13.73
C ARG A 51 12.16 -1.33 -12.84
N GLY A 52 11.60 -2.40 -13.44
CA GLY A 52 10.83 -3.40 -12.72
C GLY A 52 9.37 -2.99 -12.43
N GLU A 53 8.92 -1.86 -12.98
CA GLU A 53 7.53 -1.44 -12.88
C GLU A 53 6.65 -2.22 -13.86
N SER A 54 5.46 -2.63 -13.43
CA SER A 54 4.56 -3.43 -14.25
C SER A 54 3.18 -2.80 -14.35
N VAL A 55 2.86 -2.29 -15.53
CA VAL A 55 1.49 -1.84 -15.84
C VAL A 55 0.50 -3.00 -15.85
N LYS A 56 0.97 -4.22 -16.12
CA LYS A 56 0.13 -5.43 -16.10
C LYS A 56 -0.34 -5.77 -14.69
N SER A 57 0.54 -5.68 -13.68
CA SER A 57 0.14 -5.89 -12.27
C SER A 57 -0.88 -4.86 -11.85
N PHE A 58 -0.68 -3.57 -12.19
CA PHE A 58 -1.65 -2.52 -11.96
C PHE A 58 -3.01 -2.87 -12.57
N GLN A 59 -3.06 -3.23 -13.87
CA GLN A 59 -4.29 -3.58 -14.57
C GLN A 59 -5.04 -4.77 -13.94
N ILE A 60 -4.30 -5.80 -13.51
CA ILE A 60 -4.90 -7.00 -12.89
C ILE A 60 -5.58 -6.64 -11.58
N ILE A 61 -4.88 -5.92 -10.71
CA ILE A 61 -5.40 -5.57 -9.37
C ILE A 61 -6.52 -4.53 -9.49
N ASP A 62 -6.37 -3.54 -10.36
CA ASP A 62 -7.42 -2.56 -10.68
C ASP A 62 -8.72 -3.24 -11.08
N LYS A 63 -8.65 -4.17 -12.03
CA LYS A 63 -9.80 -4.95 -12.48
C LYS A 63 -10.47 -5.71 -11.33
N ILE A 64 -9.70 -6.35 -10.46
CA ILE A 64 -10.24 -7.11 -9.33
C ILE A 64 -10.94 -6.20 -8.34
N LEU A 65 -10.33 -5.06 -7.97
CA LEU A 65 -10.92 -4.09 -7.07
C LEU A 65 -12.18 -3.44 -7.66
N SER A 66 -12.13 -3.07 -8.94
CA SER A 66 -13.29 -2.59 -9.70
C SER A 66 -14.46 -3.58 -9.70
N GLU A 67 -14.18 -4.86 -9.95
CA GLU A 67 -15.18 -5.93 -9.90
C GLU A 67 -15.75 -6.19 -8.49
N MET A 68 -14.99 -5.86 -7.45
CA MET A 68 -15.46 -5.83 -6.06
C MET A 68 -16.29 -4.58 -5.75
N GLY A 69 -16.39 -3.62 -6.67
CA GLY A 69 -17.09 -2.36 -6.46
C GLY A 69 -16.31 -1.34 -5.64
N ILE A 70 -14.99 -1.47 -5.53
CA ILE A 70 -14.10 -0.49 -4.90
C ILE A 70 -13.79 0.62 -5.88
N SER A 71 -13.74 1.85 -5.40
CA SER A 71 -13.33 3.01 -6.19
C SER A 71 -11.83 3.02 -6.40
N VAL A 72 -11.41 2.58 -7.58
CA VAL A 72 -10.04 2.72 -8.12
C VAL A 72 -10.07 3.63 -9.34
N PRO A 73 -8.94 4.16 -9.82
CA PRO A 73 -8.90 4.99 -11.04
C PRO A 73 -9.37 4.21 -12.25
N VAL A 74 -10.35 4.71 -12.99
CA VAL A 74 -10.77 4.08 -14.26
C VAL A 74 -9.60 4.11 -15.24
N ILE A 75 -9.25 2.96 -15.81
CA ILE A 75 -8.24 2.84 -16.85
C ILE A 75 -8.89 3.18 -18.21
N HIS A 76 -8.42 4.25 -18.85
CA HIS A 76 -8.91 4.67 -20.17
C HIS A 76 -8.12 4.06 -21.32
N CYS A 77 -6.79 3.97 -21.18
CA CYS A 77 -5.89 3.42 -22.18
C CYS A 77 -4.64 2.85 -21.55
N ILE A 78 -4.09 1.78 -22.13
CA ILE A 78 -2.83 1.16 -21.70
C ILE A 78 -1.92 0.99 -22.92
N ASP A 79 -0.66 1.40 -22.77
CA ASP A 79 0.45 0.99 -23.61
C ASP A 79 1.39 0.08 -22.80
N GLU A 80 1.07 -1.22 -22.80
CA GLU A 80 1.83 -2.22 -22.02
C GLU A 80 3.29 -2.31 -22.48
N LYS A 81 3.53 -2.14 -23.77
CA LYS A 81 4.88 -2.24 -24.36
C LYS A 81 5.80 -1.16 -23.84
N ASN A 82 5.30 0.08 -23.75
CA ASN A 82 6.08 1.24 -23.34
C ASN A 82 5.85 1.62 -21.86
N GLY A 83 4.91 0.96 -21.15
CA GLY A 83 4.65 1.18 -19.73
C GLY A 83 3.94 2.50 -19.43
N PHE A 84 2.93 2.87 -20.24
CA PHE A 84 2.07 4.03 -20.00
C PHE A 84 0.62 3.62 -19.74
N ILE A 85 -0.04 4.31 -18.83
CA ILE A 85 -1.48 4.17 -18.58
C ILE A 85 -2.12 5.56 -18.53
N LEU A 86 -3.26 5.72 -19.17
CA LEU A 86 -4.15 6.85 -19.02
C LEU A 86 -5.24 6.49 -18.00
N LEU A 87 -5.32 7.21 -16.89
CA LEU A 87 -6.14 6.92 -15.73
C LEU A 87 -7.12 8.05 -15.43
N GLU A 88 -8.24 7.73 -14.78
CA GLU A 88 -9.07 8.72 -14.07
C GLU A 88 -8.23 9.45 -13.01
N ASP A 89 -8.36 10.78 -12.93
CA ASP A 89 -7.82 11.56 -11.83
C ASP A 89 -8.84 11.57 -10.67
N LEU A 90 -8.53 10.89 -9.58
CA LEU A 90 -9.37 10.87 -8.38
C LEU A 90 -9.28 12.17 -7.56
N GLY A 91 -8.44 13.12 -7.97
CA GLY A 91 -8.29 14.43 -7.34
C GLY A 91 -7.29 14.46 -6.17
N ASP A 92 -7.34 15.55 -5.39
CA ASP A 92 -6.32 15.87 -4.38
C ASP A 92 -6.82 15.76 -2.93
N GLN A 93 -8.04 15.24 -2.71
CA GLN A 93 -8.58 15.08 -1.36
C GLN A 93 -8.00 13.83 -0.67
N VAL A 94 -6.67 13.73 -0.65
CA VAL A 94 -5.93 12.65 0.02
C VAL A 94 -6.19 12.69 1.51
N PHE A 95 -6.49 11.56 2.14
CA PHE A 95 -6.86 11.50 3.56
C PHE A 95 -5.81 12.15 4.46
N SER A 96 -4.53 11.90 4.24
CA SER A 96 -3.46 12.52 5.05
C SER A 96 -3.47 14.03 5.06
N ARG A 97 -3.99 14.67 3.99
CA ARG A 97 -4.06 16.13 3.84
C ARG A 97 -5.32 16.74 4.43
N ILE A 98 -6.41 15.98 4.49
CA ILE A 98 -7.73 16.50 4.89
C ILE A 98 -8.15 16.04 6.30
N LEU A 99 -7.49 15.02 6.85
CA LEU A 99 -7.76 14.52 8.20
C LEU A 99 -7.50 15.58 9.28
N ASN A 100 -8.49 15.80 10.14
CA ASN A 100 -8.44 16.66 11.30
C ASN A 100 -9.31 16.07 12.42
N SER A 101 -9.34 16.70 13.60
CA SER A 101 -10.10 16.22 14.76
C SER A 101 -11.61 16.02 14.50
N ASP A 102 -12.19 16.80 13.60
CA ASP A 102 -13.64 16.81 13.39
C ASP A 102 -14.10 15.70 12.44
N ASN A 103 -13.22 15.25 11.54
CA ASN A 103 -13.54 14.26 10.50
C ASN A 103 -12.78 12.92 10.64
N GLU A 104 -11.86 12.82 11.56
CA GLU A 104 -10.94 11.67 11.68
C GLU A 104 -11.70 10.35 11.81
N TYR A 105 -12.63 10.26 12.75
CA TYR A 105 -13.41 9.03 12.94
C TYR A 105 -14.18 8.64 11.68
N GLU A 106 -14.88 9.54 11.04
CA GLU A 106 -15.70 9.24 9.86
C GLU A 106 -14.85 8.79 8.66
N LEU A 107 -13.70 9.42 8.45
CA LEU A 107 -12.81 9.05 7.36
C LEU A 107 -12.17 7.68 7.60
N TYR A 108 -11.68 7.40 8.82
CA TYR A 108 -11.17 6.08 9.16
C TYR A 108 -12.26 5.00 9.12
N LYS A 109 -13.47 5.30 9.60
CA LYS A 109 -14.61 4.39 9.52
C LYS A 109 -14.94 4.01 8.07
N ASN A 110 -14.93 4.98 7.16
CA ASN A 110 -15.13 4.73 5.72
C ASN A 110 -14.00 3.85 5.15
N ALA A 111 -12.75 4.10 5.54
CA ALA A 111 -11.62 3.25 5.14
C ALA A 111 -11.76 1.81 5.69
N ILE A 112 -12.18 1.65 6.96
CA ILE A 112 -12.47 0.34 7.55
C ILE A 112 -13.58 -0.38 6.78
N ALA A 113 -14.64 0.31 6.40
CA ALA A 113 -15.72 -0.28 5.62
C ALA A 113 -15.25 -0.81 4.25
N VAL A 114 -14.30 -0.12 3.61
CA VAL A 114 -13.65 -0.62 2.37
C VAL A 114 -12.86 -1.90 2.63
N LEU A 115 -12.04 -1.96 3.69
CA LEU A 115 -11.29 -3.17 4.05
C LEU A 115 -12.22 -4.35 4.37
N ALA A 116 -13.27 -4.09 5.15
CA ALA A 116 -14.28 -5.10 5.47
C ALA A 116 -14.95 -5.64 4.19
N HIS A 117 -15.28 -4.75 3.25
CA HIS A 117 -15.86 -5.15 1.98
C HIS A 117 -14.89 -5.97 1.12
N ILE A 118 -13.61 -5.55 1.02
CA ILE A 118 -12.57 -6.32 0.31
C ILE A 118 -12.44 -7.73 0.91
N TYR A 119 -12.43 -7.86 2.24
CA TYR A 119 -12.39 -9.16 2.89
C TYR A 119 -13.61 -10.02 2.54
N LEU A 120 -14.84 -9.47 2.69
CA LEU A 120 -16.08 -10.20 2.42
C LEU A 120 -16.22 -10.64 0.96
N GLU A 121 -15.77 -9.82 0.02
CA GLU A 121 -15.73 -10.20 -1.39
C GLU A 121 -14.62 -11.20 -1.68
N SER A 122 -13.47 -11.08 -1.01
CA SER A 122 -12.34 -12.00 -1.18
C SER A 122 -12.68 -13.44 -0.78
N ILE A 123 -13.40 -13.64 0.34
CA ILE A 123 -13.79 -14.99 0.79
C ILE A 123 -14.82 -15.66 -0.13
N LYS A 124 -15.55 -14.89 -0.94
CA LYS A 124 -16.48 -15.40 -1.96
C LYS A 124 -15.77 -15.80 -3.25
N LYS A 125 -14.66 -15.14 -3.56
CA LYS A 125 -13.91 -15.34 -4.81
C LYS A 125 -12.81 -16.38 -4.62
N LYS A 126 -12.59 -17.20 -5.66
CA LYS A 126 -11.34 -17.95 -5.79
C LYS A 126 -10.40 -17.12 -6.64
N PHE A 127 -9.32 -16.64 -6.03
CA PHE A 127 -8.28 -15.93 -6.78
C PHE A 127 -7.50 -16.87 -7.68
N ASP A 128 -7.18 -16.41 -8.90
CA ASP A 128 -6.28 -17.12 -9.78
C ASP A 128 -4.83 -16.89 -9.34
N SER A 129 -4.22 -17.89 -8.74
CA SER A 129 -2.83 -17.86 -8.26
C SER A 129 -1.78 -17.64 -9.36
N LYS A 130 -2.17 -17.72 -10.65
CA LYS A 130 -1.30 -17.36 -11.76
C LYS A 130 -1.13 -15.85 -11.90
N ASN A 131 -2.12 -15.09 -11.43
CA ASN A 131 -2.16 -13.65 -11.58
C ASN A 131 -1.87 -12.89 -10.28
N ILE A 132 -2.11 -13.51 -9.12
CA ILE A 132 -1.85 -12.90 -7.81
C ILE A 132 -1.16 -13.93 -6.92
N HIS A 133 -0.01 -13.56 -6.38
CA HIS A 133 0.75 -14.45 -5.50
C HIS A 133 0.21 -14.42 -4.07
N TYR A 134 0.49 -15.48 -3.32
CA TYR A 134 0.23 -15.51 -1.88
C TYR A 134 1.33 -14.74 -1.13
N TYR A 135 0.92 -14.01 -0.11
CA TYR A 135 1.82 -13.40 0.85
C TYR A 135 2.35 -14.49 1.77
N SER A 136 3.35 -15.21 1.30
CA SER A 136 3.92 -16.37 1.99
C SER A 136 4.67 -15.95 3.26
N ILE A 137 4.84 -16.88 4.20
CA ILE A 137 5.66 -16.66 5.38
C ILE A 137 7.10 -16.31 4.97
N ASP A 138 7.65 -16.97 3.97
CA ASP A 138 8.99 -16.67 3.48
C ASP A 138 9.11 -15.24 2.95
N THR A 139 8.11 -14.74 2.19
CA THR A 139 8.07 -13.34 1.74
C THR A 139 7.96 -12.35 2.90
N LEU A 140 7.10 -12.66 3.90
CA LEU A 140 6.95 -11.83 5.11
C LEU A 140 8.29 -11.70 5.87
N ILE A 141 9.03 -12.80 5.97
CA ILE A 141 10.33 -12.82 6.67
C ILE A 141 11.40 -12.11 5.84
N GLU A 142 11.45 -12.36 4.52
CA GLU A 142 12.39 -11.70 3.62
C GLU A 142 12.28 -10.18 3.69
N GLU A 143 11.06 -9.64 3.73
CA GLU A 143 10.85 -8.20 3.89
C GLU A 143 11.42 -7.65 5.19
N THR A 144 11.47 -8.42 6.27
CA THR A 144 12.08 -8.00 7.53
C THR A 144 13.62 -7.98 7.48
N SER A 145 14.24 -8.57 6.46
CA SER A 145 15.70 -8.53 6.29
C SER A 145 16.21 -7.10 6.17
N LEU A 146 15.38 -6.20 5.62
CA LEU A 146 15.67 -4.77 5.53
C LEU A 146 16.01 -4.16 6.89
N PHE A 147 15.47 -4.71 8.00
CA PHE A 147 15.78 -4.25 9.34
C PHE A 147 17.26 -4.46 9.68
N TYR A 148 17.76 -5.68 9.56
CA TYR A 148 19.17 -5.90 9.90
C TYR A 148 20.13 -5.34 8.84
N GLU A 149 19.79 -5.37 7.56
CA GLU A 149 20.66 -4.87 6.48
C GLU A 149 20.83 -3.34 6.51
N TRP A 150 19.76 -2.62 6.78
CA TRP A 150 19.79 -1.16 6.69
C TRP A 150 19.77 -0.47 8.05
N PHE A 151 18.93 -0.92 8.98
CA PHE A 151 18.88 -0.30 10.30
C PHE A 151 20.06 -0.76 11.17
N LEU A 152 20.24 -2.06 11.38
CA LEU A 152 21.35 -2.54 12.22
C LEU A 152 22.71 -2.26 11.57
N GLU A 153 22.95 -2.72 10.36
CA GLU A 153 24.28 -2.60 9.74
C GLU A 153 24.62 -1.18 9.30
N LYS A 154 23.70 -0.47 8.62
CA LYS A 154 24.03 0.86 8.06
C LYS A 154 23.80 1.99 9.05
N HIS A 155 22.75 1.92 9.90
CA HIS A 155 22.45 2.97 10.87
C HIS A 155 23.14 2.76 12.21
N CYS A 156 22.92 1.59 12.84
CA CYS A 156 23.48 1.28 14.15
C CYS A 156 24.96 0.83 14.12
N LYS A 157 25.49 0.48 12.94
CA LYS A 157 26.86 -0.08 12.76
C LYS A 157 27.05 -1.42 13.47
N ILE A 158 25.98 -2.20 13.57
CA ILE A 158 25.98 -3.55 14.16
C ILE A 158 25.89 -4.54 13.01
N SER A 159 26.93 -5.32 12.79
CA SER A 159 26.92 -6.41 11.80
C SER A 159 26.54 -7.71 12.47
N LEU A 160 25.53 -8.39 11.90
CA LEU A 160 25.14 -9.73 12.33
C LEU A 160 25.96 -10.78 11.56
N ALA A 161 26.41 -11.81 12.26
CA ALA A 161 26.95 -13.01 11.64
C ALA A 161 25.85 -13.76 10.87
N ASN A 162 26.24 -14.63 9.94
CA ASN A 162 25.25 -15.38 9.14
C ASN A 162 24.35 -16.25 10.02
N GLU A 163 24.90 -16.83 11.07
CA GLU A 163 24.20 -17.65 12.05
C GLU A 163 23.13 -16.83 12.79
N GLU A 164 23.42 -15.57 13.16
CA GLU A 164 22.49 -14.67 13.83
C GLU A 164 21.37 -14.23 12.88
N LYS A 165 21.66 -14.01 11.60
CA LYS A 165 20.64 -13.73 10.57
C LYS A 165 19.69 -14.91 10.37
N ILE A 166 20.23 -16.12 10.34
CA ILE A 166 19.43 -17.35 10.24
C ILE A 166 18.55 -17.50 11.50
N GLU A 167 19.12 -17.34 12.69
CA GLU A 167 18.37 -17.42 13.95
C GLU A 167 17.21 -16.39 13.99
N TYR A 168 17.48 -15.14 13.59
CA TYR A 168 16.46 -14.10 13.48
C TYR A 168 15.30 -14.54 12.57
N GLN A 169 15.62 -15.08 11.38
CA GLN A 169 14.59 -15.54 10.44
C GLN A 169 13.82 -16.75 10.98
N GLU A 170 14.49 -17.72 11.62
CA GLU A 170 13.82 -18.89 12.19
C GLU A 170 12.92 -18.55 13.38
N ILE A 171 13.27 -17.56 14.20
CA ILE A 171 12.40 -17.05 15.26
C ILE A 171 11.12 -16.47 14.67
N LEU A 172 11.22 -15.59 13.68
CA LEU A 172 10.04 -15.00 13.02
C LEU A 172 9.22 -16.08 12.30
N LYS A 173 9.88 -17.01 11.64
CA LYS A 173 9.23 -18.12 10.94
C LYS A 173 8.38 -18.98 11.90
N LYS A 174 8.96 -19.34 13.05
CA LYS A 174 8.25 -20.07 14.10
C LYS A 174 7.01 -19.31 14.58
N ILE A 175 7.14 -18.02 14.82
CA ILE A 175 6.05 -17.13 15.23
C ILE A 175 4.91 -17.17 14.20
N PHE A 176 5.21 -17.02 12.91
CA PHE A 176 4.19 -17.03 11.85
C PHE A 176 3.53 -18.41 11.66
N TYR A 177 4.25 -19.50 11.85
CA TYR A 177 3.65 -20.85 11.84
C TYR A 177 2.71 -21.09 13.01
N GLU A 178 3.03 -20.58 14.20
CA GLU A 178 2.20 -20.73 15.41
C GLU A 178 0.85 -20.01 15.28
N ILE A 179 0.80 -18.87 14.58
CA ILE A 179 -0.44 -18.12 14.38
C ILE A 179 -1.39 -18.85 13.42
N ASN A 180 -0.84 -19.55 12.43
CA ASN A 180 -1.61 -20.22 11.39
C ASN A 180 -2.70 -19.30 10.79
N PHE A 181 -2.31 -18.09 10.36
CA PHE A 181 -3.23 -17.12 9.79
C PHE A 181 -3.86 -17.61 8.48
N THR A 182 -5.06 -17.12 8.19
CA THR A 182 -5.77 -17.50 6.97
C THR A 182 -5.45 -16.54 5.83
N SER A 183 -4.82 -17.04 4.76
CA SER A 183 -4.58 -16.28 3.53
C SER A 183 -5.82 -16.34 2.63
N SER A 184 -6.82 -15.50 2.93
CA SER A 184 -8.11 -15.52 2.23
C SER A 184 -8.56 -14.17 1.71
N SER A 185 -7.81 -13.09 2.00
CA SER A 185 -8.13 -11.73 1.57
C SER A 185 -7.13 -11.23 0.53
N LEU A 186 -7.61 -10.38 -0.36
CA LEU A 186 -6.73 -9.49 -1.10
C LEU A 186 -6.12 -8.51 -0.08
N VAL A 187 -4.79 -8.41 -0.06
CA VAL A 187 -4.00 -7.53 0.80
C VAL A 187 -3.31 -6.51 -0.09
N LEU A 188 -3.62 -5.23 0.10
CA LEU A 188 -3.10 -4.14 -0.73
C LEU A 188 -1.69 -3.72 -0.31
N ARG A 189 -1.25 -4.09 0.90
CA ARG A 189 0.07 -3.85 1.52
C ARG A 189 0.30 -2.41 1.97
N ASP A 190 -0.02 -1.45 1.12
CA ASP A 190 0.18 -0.03 1.38
C ASP A 190 -1.16 0.71 1.55
N TYR A 191 -2.08 0.09 2.31
CA TYR A 191 -3.38 0.66 2.64
C TYR A 191 -3.26 1.61 3.84
N HIS A 192 -2.94 2.87 3.58
CA HIS A 192 -2.77 3.92 4.59
C HIS A 192 -3.26 5.28 4.06
N VAL A 193 -3.33 6.27 4.94
CA VAL A 193 -3.98 7.55 4.66
C VAL A 193 -3.42 8.34 3.47
N ASP A 194 -2.17 8.12 3.05
CA ASP A 194 -1.58 8.76 1.87
C ASP A 194 -2.10 8.15 0.55
N ASN A 195 -2.61 6.91 0.60
CA ASN A 195 -3.10 6.17 -0.56
C ASN A 195 -4.63 6.08 -0.62
N LEU A 196 -5.32 6.89 0.19
CA LEU A 196 -6.77 6.99 0.23
C LEU A 196 -7.22 8.40 -0.15
N ILE A 197 -8.23 8.51 -1.02
CA ILE A 197 -8.74 9.76 -1.56
C ILE A 197 -10.23 9.88 -1.25
N LEU A 198 -10.69 11.02 -0.71
CA LEU A 198 -12.10 11.29 -0.47
C LEU A 198 -12.79 11.73 -1.77
N LEU A 199 -13.73 10.94 -2.24
CA LEU A 199 -14.54 11.18 -3.43
C LEU A 199 -15.93 11.71 -3.01
N LYS A 200 -16.05 13.04 -2.86
CA LYS A 200 -17.26 13.69 -2.30
C LYS A 200 -18.54 13.45 -3.10
N ASN A 201 -18.42 13.16 -4.39
CA ASN A 201 -19.53 12.88 -5.32
C ASN A 201 -19.97 11.41 -5.34
N ARG A 202 -19.28 10.52 -4.62
CA ARG A 202 -19.65 9.11 -4.46
C ARG A 202 -20.25 8.89 -3.06
N LYS A 203 -20.84 7.70 -2.81
CA LYS A 203 -21.52 7.39 -1.53
C LYS A 203 -21.06 6.03 -0.96
N GLY A 204 -21.18 5.87 0.35
CA GLY A 204 -20.81 4.65 1.05
C GLY A 204 -19.34 4.31 0.86
N ILE A 205 -19.02 3.04 0.68
CA ILE A 205 -17.62 2.60 0.45
C ILE A 205 -16.98 3.27 -0.78
N ASN A 206 -17.80 3.65 -1.77
CA ASN A 206 -17.30 4.30 -2.98
C ASN A 206 -16.81 5.73 -2.75
N GLN A 207 -17.02 6.31 -1.55
CA GLN A 207 -16.43 7.60 -1.19
C GLN A 207 -14.93 7.52 -0.96
N VAL A 208 -14.37 6.31 -0.81
CA VAL A 208 -12.94 6.11 -0.63
C VAL A 208 -12.33 5.63 -1.93
N GLY A 209 -11.57 6.48 -2.60
CA GLY A 209 -10.72 6.11 -3.71
C GLY A 209 -9.44 5.46 -3.20
N VAL A 210 -9.04 4.34 -3.76
CA VAL A 210 -7.84 3.58 -3.39
C VAL A 210 -6.83 3.67 -4.52
N ILE A 211 -5.59 3.99 -4.17
CA ILE A 211 -4.46 4.04 -5.11
C ILE A 211 -3.28 3.24 -4.57
N ASP A 212 -2.25 3.03 -5.38
CA ASP A 212 -0.99 2.35 -5.04
C ASP A 212 -1.18 0.87 -4.62
N PHE A 213 -2.07 0.17 -5.32
CA PHE A 213 -2.51 -1.20 -5.00
C PHE A 213 -1.85 -2.30 -5.84
N GLN A 214 -1.01 -1.97 -6.83
CA GLN A 214 -0.51 -2.93 -7.83
C GLN A 214 0.37 -4.05 -7.27
N ASP A 215 0.89 -3.89 -6.06
CA ASP A 215 1.70 -4.89 -5.35
C ASP A 215 0.87 -5.78 -4.41
N ALA A 216 -0.46 -5.80 -4.62
CA ALA A 216 -1.38 -6.60 -3.83
C ALA A 216 -1.09 -8.10 -3.91
N LEU A 217 -1.31 -8.78 -2.79
CA LEU A 217 -1.10 -10.23 -2.61
C LEU A 217 -2.34 -10.86 -1.97
N ILE A 218 -2.40 -12.18 -1.95
CA ILE A 218 -3.42 -12.91 -1.18
C ILE A 218 -2.83 -13.24 0.20
N GLY A 219 -3.44 -12.72 1.26
CA GLY A 219 -2.91 -12.86 2.62
C GLY A 219 -3.98 -12.76 3.71
N SER A 220 -3.54 -12.44 4.93
CA SER A 220 -4.43 -12.17 6.05
C SER A 220 -5.05 -10.78 5.94
N ASN A 221 -6.36 -10.72 6.17
CA ASN A 221 -7.10 -9.46 6.28
C ASN A 221 -6.62 -8.53 7.40
N ALA A 222 -5.89 -9.05 8.39
CA ALA A 222 -5.30 -8.25 9.46
C ALA A 222 -4.16 -7.33 8.98
N TYR A 223 -3.47 -7.65 7.87
CA TYR A 223 -2.32 -6.88 7.42
C TYR A 223 -2.68 -5.43 7.06
N ASP A 224 -3.68 -5.23 6.21
CA ASP A 224 -4.08 -3.89 5.78
C ASP A 224 -4.79 -3.11 6.89
N LEU A 225 -5.47 -3.81 7.81
CA LEU A 225 -6.01 -3.17 9.01
C LEU A 225 -4.89 -2.59 9.88
N VAL A 226 -3.82 -3.35 10.12
CA VAL A 226 -2.60 -2.85 10.79
C VAL A 226 -1.98 -1.70 10.02
N SER A 227 -1.89 -1.82 8.68
CA SER A 227 -1.33 -0.77 7.82
C SER A 227 -2.05 0.57 7.99
N LEU A 228 -3.38 0.54 8.14
CA LEU A 228 -4.21 1.73 8.29
C LEU A 228 -4.14 2.32 9.71
N ILE A 229 -4.30 1.49 10.75
CA ILE A 229 -4.46 1.99 12.13
C ILE A 229 -3.14 2.14 12.89
N GLU A 230 -2.05 1.62 12.36
CA GLU A 230 -0.68 1.77 12.87
C GLU A 230 0.21 2.50 11.83
N ASP A 231 -0.36 3.46 11.12
CA ASP A 231 0.44 4.29 10.22
C ASP A 231 1.41 5.16 11.03
N VAL A 232 2.69 4.91 10.83
CA VAL A 232 3.78 5.59 11.54
C VAL A 232 3.83 7.10 11.24
N ARG A 233 3.24 7.54 10.11
CA ARG A 233 3.16 8.95 9.72
C ARG A 233 2.07 9.70 10.47
N ARG A 234 1.01 8.96 10.88
CA ARG A 234 -0.14 9.52 11.57
C ARG A 234 -0.65 8.55 12.66
N PRO A 235 0.02 8.46 13.80
CA PRO A 235 -0.48 7.67 14.94
C PRO A 235 -1.84 8.18 15.40
N ILE A 236 -2.77 7.25 15.62
CA ILE A 236 -4.10 7.53 16.16
C ILE A 236 -4.17 7.16 17.65
N THR A 237 -5.18 7.67 18.35
CA THR A 237 -5.37 7.35 19.78
C THR A 237 -5.78 5.89 19.96
N THR A 238 -5.43 5.31 21.12
CA THR A 238 -5.83 3.95 21.48
C THR A 238 -7.36 3.77 21.44
N THR A 239 -8.11 4.75 21.92
CA THR A 239 -9.58 4.73 21.89
C THR A 239 -10.13 4.67 20.46
N LEU A 240 -9.54 5.44 19.54
CA LEU A 240 -9.93 5.38 18.14
C LEU A 240 -9.56 4.02 17.52
N LYS A 241 -8.35 3.52 17.80
CA LYS A 241 -7.90 2.20 17.34
C LYS A 241 -8.87 1.08 17.77
N GLU A 242 -9.22 1.03 19.05
CA GLU A 242 -10.17 0.05 19.59
C GLU A 242 -11.53 0.12 18.89
N LYS A 243 -12.07 1.33 18.74
CA LYS A 243 -13.35 1.55 18.05
C LYS A 243 -13.32 1.11 16.60
N LEU A 244 -12.23 1.34 15.87
CA LEU A 244 -12.07 0.93 14.47
C LEU A 244 -11.94 -0.59 14.32
N ILE A 245 -11.30 -1.26 15.29
CA ILE A 245 -11.23 -2.73 15.34
C ILE A 245 -12.62 -3.32 15.58
N GLU A 246 -13.41 -2.75 16.50
CA GLU A 246 -14.80 -3.14 16.77
C GLU A 246 -15.67 -2.96 15.51
N GLU A 247 -15.63 -1.79 14.86
CA GLU A 247 -16.32 -1.55 13.58
C GLU A 247 -15.94 -2.60 12.50
N TYR A 248 -14.67 -2.95 12.40
CA TYR A 248 -14.21 -3.96 11.44
C TYR A 248 -14.77 -5.36 11.77
N THR A 249 -14.74 -5.77 13.04
CA THR A 249 -15.28 -7.07 13.45
C THR A 249 -16.80 -7.14 13.31
N ASP A 250 -17.52 -6.08 13.60
CA ASP A 250 -18.97 -5.99 13.41
C ASP A 250 -19.36 -6.12 11.92
N LEU A 251 -18.62 -5.46 11.03
CA LEU A 251 -18.86 -5.53 9.59
C LEU A 251 -18.54 -6.89 8.98
N THR A 252 -17.49 -7.55 9.48
CA THR A 252 -16.95 -8.78 8.87
C THR A 252 -17.43 -10.05 9.52
N GLY A 253 -17.84 -10.00 10.78
CA GLY A 253 -18.07 -11.18 11.62
C GLY A 253 -16.79 -11.93 11.96
N TYR A 254 -15.61 -11.35 11.73
CA TYR A 254 -14.33 -11.99 12.03
C TYR A 254 -14.13 -12.11 13.54
N ASP A 255 -13.59 -13.26 14.01
CA ASP A 255 -13.34 -13.46 15.43
C ASP A 255 -12.33 -12.44 15.99
N LEU A 256 -12.76 -11.63 16.96
CA LEU A 256 -11.95 -10.55 17.52
C LEU A 256 -10.65 -11.06 18.15
N ARG A 257 -10.69 -12.19 18.87
CA ARG A 257 -9.48 -12.75 19.51
C ARG A 257 -8.45 -13.14 18.49
N ARG A 258 -8.90 -13.80 17.43
CA ARG A 258 -8.04 -14.20 16.31
C ARG A 258 -7.49 -12.98 15.58
N LEU A 259 -8.32 -11.99 15.30
CA LEU A 259 -7.90 -10.74 14.66
C LEU A 259 -6.79 -10.03 15.46
N LEU A 260 -7.00 -9.86 16.77
CA LEU A 260 -6.01 -9.22 17.65
C LEU A 260 -4.70 -10.00 17.72
N GLN A 261 -4.78 -11.33 17.68
CA GLN A 261 -3.58 -12.17 17.59
C GLN A 261 -2.84 -11.95 16.28
N GLU A 262 -3.51 -12.05 15.13
CA GLU A 262 -2.90 -11.81 13.81
C GLU A 262 -2.31 -10.39 13.72
N MET A 263 -3.05 -9.38 14.17
CA MET A 263 -2.60 -7.98 14.17
C MET A 263 -1.27 -7.79 14.91
N ARG A 264 -1.08 -8.41 16.08
CA ARG A 264 0.18 -8.31 16.84
C ARG A 264 1.39 -8.72 15.99
N TYR A 265 1.27 -9.80 15.27
CA TYR A 265 2.37 -10.36 14.49
C TYR A 265 2.62 -9.56 13.21
N PHE A 266 1.55 -9.14 12.54
CA PHE A 266 1.69 -8.26 11.38
C PHE A 266 2.20 -6.87 11.78
N SER A 267 1.86 -6.38 12.96
CA SER A 267 2.43 -5.16 13.54
C SER A 267 3.96 -5.27 13.68
N ILE A 268 4.46 -6.33 14.29
CA ILE A 268 5.92 -6.57 14.43
C ILE A 268 6.58 -6.65 13.06
N GLN A 269 6.08 -7.51 12.18
CA GLN A 269 6.65 -7.73 10.84
C GLN A 269 6.69 -6.43 10.04
N ARG A 270 5.55 -5.74 9.97
CA ARG A 270 5.41 -4.52 9.20
C ARG A 270 6.29 -3.39 9.74
N ASN A 271 6.36 -3.20 11.05
CA ASN A 271 7.17 -2.15 11.64
C ASN A 271 8.67 -2.45 11.54
N LEU A 272 9.12 -3.69 11.64
CA LEU A 272 10.51 -4.07 11.33
C LEU A 272 10.86 -3.76 9.86
N LYS A 273 9.98 -4.13 8.92
CA LYS A 273 10.12 -3.76 7.50
C LYS A 273 10.21 -2.25 7.31
N ILE A 274 9.32 -1.47 7.94
CA ILE A 274 9.29 0.00 7.84
C ILE A 274 10.58 0.63 8.36
N ILE A 275 11.08 0.20 9.51
CA ILE A 275 12.35 0.69 10.08
C ILE A 275 13.49 0.44 9.08
N GLY A 276 13.53 -0.74 8.47
CA GLY A 276 14.48 -1.07 7.42
C GLY A 276 14.34 -0.19 6.17
N ILE A 277 13.10 0.00 5.68
CA ILE A 277 12.81 0.87 4.52
C ILE A 277 13.25 2.31 4.79
N PHE A 278 12.91 2.89 5.94
CA PHE A 278 13.26 4.27 6.27
C PHE A 278 14.78 4.46 6.39
N SER A 279 15.48 3.47 6.94
CA SER A 279 16.94 3.45 6.94
C SER A 279 17.50 3.39 5.52
N ARG A 280 16.94 2.55 4.65
CA ARG A 280 17.32 2.45 3.24
C ARG A 280 17.09 3.77 2.50
N LEU A 281 15.95 4.41 2.69
CA LEU A 281 15.62 5.72 2.11
C LEU A 281 16.66 6.77 2.50
N LYS A 282 17.12 6.79 3.76
CA LYS A 282 18.19 7.69 4.19
C LYS A 282 19.52 7.39 3.49
N TYR A 283 19.97 6.13 3.55
CA TYR A 283 21.36 5.79 3.17
C TYR A 283 21.55 5.52 1.68
N ARG A 284 20.51 5.05 0.98
CA ARG A 284 20.54 4.81 -0.46
C ARG A 284 19.99 5.97 -1.27
N ASP A 285 18.87 6.54 -0.80
CA ASP A 285 18.05 7.47 -1.61
C ASP A 285 18.21 8.95 -1.14
N GLY A 286 19.03 9.21 -0.09
CA GLY A 286 19.32 10.56 0.39
C GLY A 286 18.11 11.28 1.04
N LYS A 287 17.17 10.50 1.64
CA LYS A 287 15.93 11.00 2.25
C LYS A 287 15.94 10.83 3.78
N PRO A 288 16.70 11.66 4.54
CA PRO A 288 16.87 11.49 5.98
C PRO A 288 15.61 11.79 6.81
N GLN A 289 14.63 12.51 6.29
CA GLN A 289 13.40 12.91 6.99
C GLN A 289 12.59 11.70 7.49
N TYR A 290 12.67 10.55 6.83
CA TYR A 290 11.96 9.34 7.25
C TYR A 290 12.48 8.75 8.56
N MET A 291 13.70 9.09 8.99
CA MET A 291 14.27 8.59 10.24
C MET A 291 13.52 9.09 11.48
N GLU A 292 12.89 10.26 11.41
CA GLU A 292 12.10 10.81 12.50
C GLU A 292 10.89 9.94 12.84
N LEU A 293 10.38 9.17 11.87
CA LEU A 293 9.23 8.28 12.02
C LEU A 293 9.57 6.91 12.64
N ILE A 294 10.85 6.57 12.77
CA ILE A 294 11.27 5.27 13.31
C ILE A 294 10.80 5.07 14.76
N ASN A 295 10.77 6.13 15.56
CA ASN A 295 10.27 6.04 16.94
C ASN A 295 8.81 5.60 16.99
N ASN A 296 7.98 6.05 16.05
CA ASN A 296 6.58 5.61 15.97
C ASN A 296 6.48 4.13 15.61
N ALA A 297 7.34 3.65 14.70
CA ALA A 297 7.39 2.23 14.36
C ALA A 297 7.81 1.36 15.56
N TRP A 298 8.78 1.81 16.35
CA TRP A 298 9.18 1.13 17.59
C TRP A 298 8.04 1.07 18.62
N ASN A 299 7.26 2.15 18.78
CA ASN A 299 6.14 2.19 19.72
C ASN A 299 5.03 1.17 19.39
N PHE A 300 4.93 0.72 18.13
CA PHE A 300 3.99 -0.33 17.74
C PHE A 300 4.54 -1.76 17.94
N ILE A 301 5.86 -1.92 18.11
CA ILE A 301 6.48 -3.22 18.38
C ILE A 301 6.44 -3.56 19.88
N TYR A 302 6.54 -2.55 20.76
CA TYR A 302 6.52 -2.71 22.21
C TYR A 302 5.09 -2.67 22.79
#